data_46adcf882f9fa2592b1aa75f9b6bf88c
#
_entry.id   46adcf882f9fa2592b1aa75f9b6bf88c
#
_cell.length_a   1.000
_cell.length_b   1.000
_cell.length_c   1.000
_cell.angle_alpha   90.00
_cell.angle_beta   90.00
_cell.angle_gamma   90.00
#
_symmetry.space_group_name_H-M   'P 1'
#
loop_
_entity.id
_entity.type
_entity.pdbx_description
1 polymer ?
#
loop_
_entity_poly.entity_id
_entity_poly.type
_entity_poly.pdbx_seq_one_letter_code
_entity_poly.pdbx_strand_id
1 'polypeptide(L)'
;MARFRVALIDDHEIVARGFADLFSTIPEIHVVATVATVPELLASPAQADGIDLVILDLRLSDGSTVTDNVDRLRATDAAVLAFTAGDDALLMRAAARGGVLGVVRKSEPTAVLLDVVRRAAAGETIASTEWAAALDGDPDLADAALSPREREVLSLYAAGAKAPLVASQTGLSELTVIDYIRRVRSKYERVGRPANTKIDLYKRALEDGILPIPGQP
;
A
#
# COMPACT_ATOMS: atom_id res chain seq x y z
N MET A 1 11.63 29.02 9.41
CA MET A 1 11.52 28.05 8.31
C MET A 1 10.29 27.21 8.57
N ALA A 2 9.46 26.93 7.56
CA ALA A 2 8.35 25.98 7.71
C ALA A 2 8.92 24.58 8.04
N ARG A 3 8.29 23.91 8.96
CA ARG A 3 8.68 22.52 9.32
C ARG A 3 7.76 21.57 8.57
N PHE A 4 8.33 20.57 7.92
CA PHE A 4 7.55 19.48 7.34
C PHE A 4 6.86 18.67 8.43
N ARG A 5 5.56 18.47 8.28
CA ARG A 5 4.73 17.67 9.17
C ARG A 5 4.73 16.22 8.68
N VAL A 6 5.40 15.36 9.44
CA VAL A 6 5.63 13.96 9.05
C VAL A 6 4.89 13.04 10.02
N ALA A 7 4.17 12.04 9.48
CA ALA A 7 3.58 10.97 10.28
C ALA A 7 4.23 9.63 9.94
N LEU A 8 4.33 8.74 10.93
CA LEU A 8 4.75 7.36 10.75
C LEU A 8 3.57 6.42 11.01
N ILE A 9 3.38 5.45 10.14
CA ILE A 9 2.48 4.30 10.34
C ILE A 9 3.32 3.05 10.35
N ASP A 10 3.46 2.44 11.55
CA ASP A 10 4.25 1.23 11.78
C ASP A 10 3.77 0.58 13.08
N ASP A 11 3.40 -0.69 13.03
CA ASP A 11 2.89 -1.42 14.19
C ASP A 11 4.00 -1.95 15.13
N HIS A 12 5.28 -1.71 14.78
CA HIS A 12 6.42 -2.03 15.63
C HIS A 12 6.77 -0.86 16.57
N GLU A 13 6.40 -0.95 17.83
CA GLU A 13 6.59 0.13 18.83
C GLU A 13 8.06 0.62 18.92
N ILE A 14 9.03 -0.29 18.78
CA ILE A 14 10.46 0.09 18.83
C ILE A 14 10.87 0.94 17.63
N VAL A 15 10.27 0.69 16.45
CA VAL A 15 10.51 1.49 15.25
C VAL A 15 9.90 2.87 15.44
N ALA A 16 8.65 2.93 15.91
CA ALA A 16 7.94 4.19 16.16
C ALA A 16 8.71 5.11 17.14
N ARG A 17 9.18 4.54 18.24
CA ARG A 17 10.00 5.28 19.23
C ARG A 17 11.33 5.74 18.65
N GLY A 18 12.09 4.84 18.00
CA GLY A 18 13.37 5.19 17.40
C GLY A 18 13.23 6.26 16.32
N PHE A 19 12.16 6.20 15.54
CA PHE A 19 11.84 7.20 14.52
C PHE A 19 11.57 8.58 15.16
N ALA A 20 10.69 8.63 16.16
CA ALA A 20 10.36 9.87 16.85
C ALA A 20 11.61 10.51 17.51
N ASP A 21 12.43 9.72 18.18
CA ASP A 21 13.68 10.18 18.80
C ASP A 21 14.67 10.72 17.77
N LEU A 22 14.88 9.98 16.69
CA LEU A 22 15.78 10.38 15.61
C LEU A 22 15.38 11.73 15.01
N PHE A 23 14.11 11.87 14.65
CA PHE A 23 13.63 13.08 13.97
C PHE A 23 13.37 14.25 14.92
N SER A 24 13.31 14.04 16.25
CA SER A 24 13.22 15.12 17.22
C SER A 24 14.41 16.09 17.18
N THR A 25 15.55 15.60 16.70
CA THR A 25 16.79 16.40 16.58
C THR A 25 16.90 17.17 15.26
N ILE A 26 15.95 16.98 14.35
CA ILE A 26 15.97 17.58 13.00
C ILE A 26 15.05 18.80 12.96
N PRO A 27 15.58 20.03 12.87
CA PRO A 27 14.77 21.24 13.00
C PRO A 27 13.71 21.41 11.91
N GLU A 28 13.95 20.87 10.70
CA GLU A 28 13.06 20.98 9.54
C GLU A 28 11.90 19.99 9.56
N ILE A 29 11.96 18.95 10.42
CA ILE A 29 10.95 17.89 10.48
C ILE A 29 10.22 17.97 11.81
N HIS A 30 8.91 17.84 11.76
CA HIS A 30 8.05 17.72 12.92
C HIS A 30 7.24 16.42 12.81
N VAL A 31 7.57 15.43 13.62
CA VAL A 31 6.79 14.19 13.71
C VAL A 31 5.48 14.52 14.45
N VAL A 32 4.38 14.51 13.72
CA VAL A 32 3.07 14.91 14.24
C VAL A 32 2.22 13.74 14.72
N ALA A 33 2.53 12.52 14.26
CA ALA A 33 1.89 11.30 14.71
C ALA A 33 2.80 10.09 14.48
N THR A 34 2.72 9.12 15.40
CA THR A 34 3.22 7.75 15.23
C THR A 34 2.11 6.81 15.64
N VAL A 35 1.59 6.03 14.71
CA VAL A 35 0.41 5.19 14.89
C VAL A 35 0.64 3.80 14.30
N ALA A 36 -0.14 2.81 14.70
CA ALA A 36 0.00 1.46 14.23
C ALA A 36 -0.74 1.20 12.90
N THR A 37 -1.79 1.98 12.60
CA THR A 37 -2.66 1.72 11.44
C THR A 37 -3.07 2.99 10.71
N VAL A 38 -3.45 2.85 9.43
CA VAL A 38 -3.99 3.97 8.63
C VAL A 38 -5.28 4.54 9.24
N PRO A 39 -6.27 3.72 9.69
CA PRO A 39 -7.46 4.26 10.36
C PRO A 39 -7.14 5.13 11.59
N GLU A 40 -6.13 4.76 12.39
CA GLU A 40 -5.70 5.56 13.53
C GLU A 40 -5.15 6.93 13.10
N LEU A 41 -4.34 6.99 12.03
CA LEU A 41 -3.85 8.26 11.52
C LEU A 41 -4.99 9.14 11.03
N LEU A 42 -5.93 8.58 10.26
CA LEU A 42 -7.06 9.33 9.71
C LEU A 42 -8.00 9.88 10.82
N ALA A 43 -8.08 9.20 11.97
CA ALA A 43 -8.84 9.65 13.13
C ALA A 43 -8.04 10.60 14.05
N SER A 44 -6.75 10.77 13.80
CA SER A 44 -5.85 11.55 14.66
C SER A 44 -6.06 13.06 14.47
N PRO A 45 -5.91 13.89 15.54
CA PRO A 45 -5.93 15.33 15.41
C PRO A 45 -4.86 15.89 14.45
N ALA A 46 -3.76 15.17 14.24
CA ALA A 46 -2.70 15.58 13.33
C ALA A 46 -3.20 15.76 11.88
N GLN A 47 -4.24 15.01 11.49
CA GLN A 47 -4.85 15.10 10.17
C GLN A 47 -5.53 16.45 9.92
N ALA A 48 -6.13 17.05 10.94
CA ALA A 48 -6.86 18.31 10.80
C ALA A 48 -5.97 19.49 10.41
N ASP A 49 -4.70 19.46 10.84
CA ASP A 49 -3.70 20.50 10.55
C ASP A 49 -2.92 20.24 9.26
N GLY A 50 -3.22 19.16 8.55
CA GLY A 50 -2.51 18.69 7.36
C GLY A 50 -1.22 17.90 7.69
N ILE A 51 -0.86 16.98 6.83
CA ILE A 51 0.36 16.18 6.90
C ILE A 51 1.04 16.28 5.55
N ASP A 52 2.32 16.65 5.53
CA ASP A 52 3.09 16.77 4.28
C ASP A 52 3.55 15.41 3.78
N LEU A 53 3.98 14.53 4.71
CA LEU A 53 4.51 13.20 4.37
C LEU A 53 4.03 12.15 5.36
N VAL A 54 3.51 11.06 4.85
CA VAL A 54 3.25 9.83 5.60
C VAL A 54 4.31 8.80 5.25
N ILE A 55 5.01 8.28 6.25
CA ILE A 55 5.91 7.15 6.13
C ILE A 55 5.12 5.91 6.51
N LEU A 56 4.93 5.01 5.56
CA LEU A 56 4.04 3.86 5.66
C LEU A 56 4.84 2.56 5.67
N ASP A 57 4.75 1.79 6.75
CA ASP A 57 5.15 0.39 6.69
C ASP A 57 4.25 -0.36 5.72
N LEU A 58 4.88 -1.10 4.80
CA LEU A 58 4.16 -1.92 3.84
C LEU A 58 3.54 -3.19 4.46
N ARG A 59 3.88 -3.47 5.72
CA ARG A 59 3.50 -4.70 6.40
C ARG A 59 2.90 -4.38 7.76
N LEU A 60 1.58 -4.18 7.79
CA LEU A 60 0.83 -3.94 9.03
C LEU A 60 0.09 -5.20 9.46
N SER A 61 0.07 -5.46 10.77
CA SER A 61 -0.58 -6.64 11.37
C SER A 61 -2.11 -6.57 11.41
N ASP A 62 -2.70 -5.42 11.04
CA ASP A 62 -4.15 -5.21 11.03
C ASP A 62 -4.87 -5.91 9.85
N GLY A 63 -4.11 -6.58 8.96
CA GLY A 63 -4.63 -7.28 7.79
C GLY A 63 -5.03 -6.37 6.63
N SER A 64 -4.73 -5.07 6.71
CA SER A 64 -4.95 -4.14 5.59
C SER A 64 -4.00 -4.43 4.43
N THR A 65 -4.41 -4.08 3.20
CA THR A 65 -3.54 -4.20 2.03
C THR A 65 -2.78 -2.91 1.77
N VAL A 66 -1.59 -3.00 1.16
CA VAL A 66 -0.81 -1.82 0.74
C VAL A 66 -1.64 -0.92 -0.18
N THR A 67 -2.38 -1.51 -1.12
CA THR A 67 -3.22 -0.76 -2.05
C THR A 67 -4.29 0.05 -1.33
N ASP A 68 -5.07 -0.57 -0.42
CA ASP A 68 -6.10 0.12 0.34
C ASP A 68 -5.52 1.22 1.23
N ASN A 69 -4.37 0.95 1.84
CA ASN A 69 -3.68 1.91 2.70
C ASN A 69 -3.23 3.14 1.91
N VAL A 70 -2.57 2.93 0.77
CA VAL A 70 -2.09 4.04 -0.07
C VAL A 70 -3.26 4.82 -0.67
N ASP A 71 -4.32 4.15 -1.14
CA ASP A 71 -5.51 4.81 -1.69
C ASP A 71 -6.19 5.73 -0.65
N ARG A 72 -6.29 5.27 0.61
CA ARG A 72 -6.85 6.07 1.71
C ARG A 72 -5.96 7.28 2.06
N LEU A 73 -4.64 7.09 2.09
CA LEU A 73 -3.70 8.18 2.41
C LEU A 73 -3.67 9.23 1.30
N ARG A 74 -3.73 8.83 0.03
CA ARG A 74 -3.80 9.78 -1.09
C ARG A 74 -5.03 10.67 -1.07
N ALA A 75 -6.12 10.21 -0.47
CA ALA A 75 -7.31 11.05 -0.29
C ALA A 75 -7.10 12.20 0.72
N THR A 76 -5.96 12.25 1.41
CA THR A 76 -5.61 13.29 2.38
C THR A 76 -4.64 14.35 1.84
N ASP A 77 -4.29 14.31 0.57
CA ASP A 77 -3.26 15.13 -0.08
C ASP A 77 -1.83 14.94 0.47
N ALA A 78 -1.62 14.07 1.45
CA ALA A 78 -0.31 13.76 1.98
C ALA A 78 0.52 12.94 0.97
N ALA A 79 1.79 13.28 0.81
CA ALA A 79 2.74 12.43 0.12
C ALA A 79 2.96 11.13 0.92
N VAL A 80 3.21 10.01 0.23
CA VAL A 80 3.46 8.72 0.89
C VAL A 80 4.83 8.19 0.50
N LEU A 81 5.64 7.82 1.50
CA LEU A 81 6.92 7.13 1.35
C LEU A 81 6.79 5.73 1.97
N ALA A 82 7.10 4.70 1.23
CA ALA A 82 7.08 3.34 1.75
C ALA A 82 8.32 3.05 2.61
N PHE A 83 8.11 2.38 3.75
CA PHE A 83 9.14 2.02 4.73
C PHE A 83 9.05 0.53 5.01
N THR A 84 10.03 -0.26 4.61
CA THR A 84 9.92 -1.72 4.64
C THR A 84 11.15 -2.40 5.25
N ALA A 85 10.92 -3.50 5.96
CA ALA A 85 12.00 -4.32 6.52
C ALA A 85 12.59 -5.30 5.51
N GLY A 86 11.91 -5.62 4.41
CA GLY A 86 12.26 -6.71 3.52
C GLY A 86 12.16 -6.40 2.03
N ASP A 87 12.55 -7.42 1.23
CA ASP A 87 12.61 -7.39 -0.22
C ASP A 87 11.35 -7.99 -0.86
N ASP A 88 10.19 -7.76 -0.26
CA ASP A 88 8.93 -8.26 -0.81
C ASP A 88 8.56 -7.48 -2.06
N ALA A 89 8.92 -8.06 -3.20
CA ALA A 89 8.66 -7.45 -4.50
C ALA A 89 7.17 -7.18 -4.75
N LEU A 90 6.25 -7.99 -4.19
CA LEU A 90 4.82 -7.79 -4.35
C LEU A 90 4.34 -6.55 -3.60
N LEU A 91 4.78 -6.36 -2.36
CA LEU A 91 4.44 -5.16 -1.57
C LEU A 91 5.03 -3.90 -2.19
N MET A 92 6.31 -3.95 -2.63
CA MET A 92 6.96 -2.82 -3.30
C MET A 92 6.24 -2.43 -4.59
N ARG A 93 5.80 -3.40 -5.38
CA ARG A 93 5.02 -3.16 -6.60
C ARG A 93 3.64 -2.58 -6.30
N ALA A 94 2.95 -3.11 -5.29
CA ALA A 94 1.66 -2.56 -4.86
C ALA A 94 1.80 -1.08 -4.42
N ALA A 95 2.86 -0.75 -3.68
CA ALA A 95 3.19 0.61 -3.28
C ALA A 95 3.49 1.52 -4.50
N ALA A 96 4.29 1.01 -5.46
CA ALA A 96 4.61 1.73 -6.69
C ALA A 96 3.37 2.08 -7.51
N ARG A 97 2.46 1.11 -7.68
CA ARG A 97 1.18 1.34 -8.36
C ARG A 97 0.27 2.31 -7.64
N GLY A 98 0.30 2.29 -6.31
CA GLY A 98 -0.42 3.25 -5.49
C GLY A 98 0.11 4.68 -5.63
N GLY A 99 1.30 4.88 -6.22
CA GLY A 99 1.88 6.20 -6.46
C GLY A 99 2.57 6.78 -5.23
N VAL A 100 3.18 5.94 -4.38
CA VAL A 100 4.09 6.42 -3.33
C VAL A 100 5.32 7.06 -3.98
N LEU A 101 5.97 8.00 -3.28
CA LEU A 101 7.14 8.72 -3.80
C LEU A 101 8.37 7.84 -3.98
N GLY A 102 8.43 6.71 -3.29
CA GLY A 102 9.53 5.76 -3.34
C GLY A 102 9.51 4.82 -2.16
N VAL A 103 10.58 4.03 -2.03
CA VAL A 103 10.76 3.05 -0.95
C VAL A 103 12.07 3.31 -0.24
N VAL A 104 12.07 3.22 1.09
CA VAL A 104 13.27 3.18 1.93
C VAL A 104 13.21 1.97 2.85
N ARG A 105 14.35 1.31 3.05
CA ARG A 105 14.43 0.13 3.92
C ARG A 105 14.62 0.54 5.38
N LYS A 106 14.00 -0.20 6.30
CA LYS A 106 14.23 -0.06 7.75
C LYS A 106 15.68 -0.34 8.16
N SER A 107 16.42 -1.08 7.32
CA SER A 107 17.84 -1.40 7.53
C SER A 107 18.81 -0.37 6.95
N GLU A 108 18.32 0.68 6.28
CA GLU A 108 19.19 1.72 5.74
C GLU A 108 19.91 2.49 6.86
N PRO A 109 21.15 2.96 6.61
CA PRO A 109 21.84 3.83 7.54
C PRO A 109 21.01 5.08 7.87
N THR A 110 21.07 5.53 9.12
CA THR A 110 20.34 6.71 9.60
C THR A 110 20.51 7.94 8.70
N ALA A 111 21.71 8.18 8.19
CA ALA A 111 21.99 9.32 7.30
C ALA A 111 21.20 9.23 5.97
N VAL A 112 21.03 8.02 5.43
CA VAL A 112 20.24 7.78 4.21
C VAL A 112 18.77 8.02 4.51
N LEU A 113 18.25 7.48 5.63
CA LEU A 113 16.87 7.69 6.04
C LEU A 113 16.54 9.18 6.21
N LEU A 114 17.42 9.94 6.86
CA LEU A 114 17.26 11.39 7.03
C LEU A 114 17.20 12.14 5.70
N ASP A 115 18.11 11.83 4.76
CA ASP A 115 18.13 12.44 3.43
C ASP A 115 16.83 12.12 2.66
N VAL A 116 16.46 10.85 2.63
CA VAL A 116 15.26 10.38 1.92
C VAL A 116 13.99 11.03 2.47
N VAL A 117 13.83 11.10 3.79
CA VAL A 117 12.65 11.73 4.41
C VAL A 117 12.58 13.23 4.12
N ARG A 118 13.71 13.95 4.14
CA ARG A 118 13.76 15.38 3.77
C ARG A 118 13.29 15.60 2.33
N ARG A 119 13.84 14.82 1.41
CA ARG A 119 13.52 14.90 -0.03
C ARG A 119 12.07 14.52 -0.31
N ALA A 120 11.61 13.43 0.30
CA ALA A 120 10.21 13.00 0.19
C ALA A 120 9.24 14.04 0.76
N ALA A 121 9.57 14.67 1.90
CA ALA A 121 8.77 15.74 2.49
C ALA A 121 8.72 17.01 1.61
N ALA A 122 9.77 17.24 0.82
CA ALA A 122 9.80 18.28 -0.21
C ALA A 122 9.05 17.88 -1.50
N GLY A 123 8.44 16.70 -1.57
CA GLY A 123 7.71 16.20 -2.73
C GLY A 123 8.59 15.56 -3.81
N GLU A 124 9.87 15.29 -3.53
CA GLU A 124 10.74 14.64 -4.50
C GLU A 124 10.45 13.14 -4.59
N THR A 125 10.47 12.61 -5.80
CA THR A 125 10.45 11.16 -6.02
C THR A 125 11.77 10.55 -5.60
N ILE A 126 11.72 9.50 -4.80
CA ILE A 126 12.89 8.78 -4.30
C ILE A 126 13.18 7.60 -5.23
N ALA A 127 14.08 7.80 -6.17
CA ALA A 127 14.52 6.75 -7.07
C ALA A 127 15.60 5.88 -6.38
N SER A 128 15.27 4.61 -6.15
CA SER A 128 16.26 3.57 -5.83
C SER A 128 16.31 2.55 -6.98
N THR A 129 17.38 1.75 -7.06
CA THR A 129 17.49 0.69 -8.05
C THR A 129 16.34 -0.31 -7.93
N GLU A 130 15.92 -0.59 -6.71
CA GLU A 130 14.80 -1.50 -6.41
C GLU A 130 13.46 -0.88 -6.79
N TRP A 131 13.32 0.43 -6.58
CA TRP A 131 12.15 1.18 -7.01
C TRP A 131 12.04 1.22 -8.54
N ALA A 132 13.14 1.50 -9.23
CA ALA A 132 13.20 1.43 -10.68
C ALA A 132 12.87 0.02 -11.19
N ALA A 133 13.41 -1.02 -10.57
CA ALA A 133 13.08 -2.40 -10.92
C ALA A 133 11.59 -2.75 -10.63
N ALA A 134 10.99 -2.19 -9.58
CA ALA A 134 9.57 -2.36 -9.32
C ALA A 134 8.67 -1.66 -10.34
N LEU A 135 9.16 -0.57 -10.93
CA LEU A 135 8.45 0.18 -11.98
C LEU A 135 8.72 -0.38 -13.39
N ASP A 136 9.98 -0.73 -13.70
CA ASP A 136 10.40 -1.09 -15.07
C ASP A 136 10.30 -2.59 -15.37
N GLY A 137 10.18 -3.42 -14.39
CA GLY A 137 10.70 -4.77 -14.48
C GLY A 137 9.70 -5.89 -14.69
N ASP A 138 8.42 -5.67 -14.99
CA ASP A 138 7.59 -6.84 -15.25
C ASP A 138 6.44 -6.55 -16.22
N PRO A 139 6.57 -6.94 -17.51
CA PRO A 139 5.44 -6.96 -18.44
C PRO A 139 4.28 -7.84 -17.93
N ASP A 140 4.52 -8.77 -17.01
CA ASP A 140 3.49 -9.57 -16.35
C ASP A 140 2.66 -8.77 -15.33
N LEU A 141 3.00 -7.51 -15.07
CA LEU A 141 2.33 -6.64 -14.12
C LEU A 141 1.53 -5.50 -14.75
N ALA A 142 1.21 -5.59 -16.03
CA ALA A 142 0.28 -4.66 -16.65
C ALA A 142 -1.02 -4.60 -15.80
N ASP A 143 -1.38 -3.40 -15.37
CA ASP A 143 -2.57 -3.18 -14.55
C ASP A 143 -3.82 -3.64 -15.31
N ALA A 144 -4.57 -4.55 -14.72
CA ALA A 144 -5.85 -5.02 -15.28
C ALA A 144 -6.94 -3.94 -15.20
N ALA A 145 -6.67 -2.78 -14.60
CA ALA A 145 -7.60 -1.66 -14.41
C ALA A 145 -8.95 -2.11 -13.83
N LEU A 146 -8.89 -2.85 -12.72
CA LEU A 146 -10.09 -3.31 -12.03
C LEU A 146 -10.77 -2.13 -11.33
N SER A 147 -12.09 -2.01 -11.52
CA SER A 147 -12.89 -1.04 -10.77
C SER A 147 -12.95 -1.41 -9.27
N PRO A 148 -13.28 -0.47 -8.37
CA PRO A 148 -13.41 -0.76 -6.94
C PRO A 148 -14.36 -1.94 -6.66
N ARG A 149 -15.44 -2.04 -7.43
CA ARG A 149 -16.42 -3.13 -7.27
C ARG A 149 -15.88 -4.48 -7.77
N GLU A 150 -15.08 -4.47 -8.84
CA GLU A 150 -14.41 -5.69 -9.33
C GLU A 150 -13.35 -6.17 -8.33
N ARG A 151 -12.62 -5.25 -7.69
CA ARG A 151 -11.65 -5.59 -6.63
C ARG A 151 -12.34 -6.19 -5.41
N GLU A 152 -13.44 -5.61 -4.96
CA GLU A 152 -14.23 -6.11 -3.82
C GLU A 152 -14.74 -7.55 -4.09
N VAL A 153 -15.35 -7.79 -5.25
CA VAL A 153 -15.83 -9.12 -5.63
C VAL A 153 -14.67 -10.10 -5.76
N LEU A 154 -13.55 -9.68 -6.37
CA LEU A 154 -12.36 -10.51 -6.54
C LEU A 154 -11.75 -10.89 -5.20
N SER A 155 -11.61 -9.96 -4.26
CA SER A 155 -11.00 -10.21 -2.95
C SER A 155 -11.76 -11.33 -2.20
N LEU A 156 -13.06 -11.23 -2.12
CA LEU A 156 -13.89 -12.24 -1.46
C LEU A 156 -13.86 -13.60 -2.18
N TYR A 157 -14.00 -13.58 -3.50
CA TYR A 157 -14.04 -14.79 -4.31
C TYR A 157 -12.70 -15.51 -4.30
N ALA A 158 -11.60 -14.79 -4.48
CA ALA A 158 -10.25 -15.32 -4.49
C ALA A 158 -9.83 -15.85 -3.11
N ALA A 159 -10.25 -15.19 -2.02
CA ALA A 159 -10.03 -15.66 -0.65
C ALA A 159 -10.76 -16.98 -0.30
N GLY A 160 -11.52 -17.54 -1.23
CA GLY A 160 -12.15 -18.86 -1.06
C GLY A 160 -13.68 -18.85 -1.04
N ALA A 161 -14.33 -17.70 -0.87
CA ALA A 161 -15.78 -17.61 -0.85
C ALA A 161 -16.42 -18.19 -2.13
N LYS A 162 -17.59 -18.81 -1.99
CA LYS A 162 -18.42 -19.22 -3.13
C LYS A 162 -19.32 -18.06 -3.57
N ALA A 163 -19.77 -18.06 -4.83
CA ALA A 163 -20.60 -16.98 -5.39
C ALA A 163 -21.82 -16.59 -4.52
N PRO A 164 -22.58 -17.53 -3.90
CA PRO A 164 -23.67 -17.17 -2.99
C PRO A 164 -23.20 -16.33 -1.78
N LEU A 165 -22.05 -16.67 -1.19
CA LEU A 165 -21.50 -15.94 -0.04
C LEU A 165 -21.03 -14.54 -0.45
N VAL A 166 -20.32 -14.44 -1.59
CA VAL A 166 -19.92 -13.14 -2.15
C VAL A 166 -21.15 -12.27 -2.43
N ALA A 167 -22.20 -12.84 -3.03
CA ALA A 167 -23.44 -12.15 -3.30
C ALA A 167 -24.09 -11.58 -2.03
N SER A 168 -24.17 -12.39 -0.97
CA SER A 168 -24.68 -11.97 0.34
C SER A 168 -23.86 -10.84 0.96
N GLN A 169 -22.54 -10.91 0.91
CA GLN A 169 -21.65 -9.91 1.52
C GLN A 169 -21.60 -8.58 0.74
N THR A 170 -21.79 -8.65 -0.58
CA THR A 170 -21.71 -7.47 -1.45
C THR A 170 -23.06 -6.85 -1.79
N GLY A 171 -24.18 -7.48 -1.38
CA GLY A 171 -25.53 -7.06 -1.76
C GLY A 171 -25.86 -7.25 -3.25
N LEU A 172 -25.13 -8.15 -3.93
CA LEU A 172 -25.34 -8.47 -5.34
C LEU A 172 -26.14 -9.78 -5.50
N SER A 173 -26.64 -10.03 -6.73
CA SER A 173 -27.11 -11.37 -7.09
C SER A 173 -25.94 -12.29 -7.43
N GLU A 174 -26.11 -13.60 -7.29
CA GLU A 174 -25.09 -14.59 -7.68
C GLU A 174 -24.72 -14.47 -9.16
N LEU A 175 -25.67 -14.22 -10.03
CA LEU A 175 -25.43 -14.00 -11.46
C LEU A 175 -24.55 -12.76 -11.69
N THR A 176 -24.78 -11.70 -10.93
CA THR A 176 -23.98 -10.48 -11.00
C THR A 176 -22.55 -10.74 -10.54
N VAL A 177 -22.35 -11.54 -9.48
CA VAL A 177 -21.01 -11.95 -9.01
C VAL A 177 -20.28 -12.74 -10.10
N ILE A 178 -20.95 -13.70 -10.74
CA ILE A 178 -20.37 -14.50 -11.84
C ILE A 178 -19.97 -13.58 -13.00
N ASP A 179 -20.79 -12.58 -13.34
CA ASP A 179 -20.48 -11.61 -14.39
C ASP A 179 -19.28 -10.74 -14.03
N TYR A 180 -19.14 -10.31 -12.78
CA TYR A 180 -17.95 -9.60 -12.31
C TYR A 180 -16.70 -10.46 -12.46
N ILE A 181 -16.74 -11.71 -12.01
CA ILE A 181 -15.59 -12.63 -12.13
C ILE A 181 -15.22 -12.86 -13.59
N ARG A 182 -16.19 -12.98 -14.49
CA ARG A 182 -15.94 -13.10 -15.93
C ARG A 182 -15.24 -11.84 -16.48
N ARG A 183 -15.70 -10.63 -16.10
CA ARG A 183 -15.05 -9.37 -16.51
C ARG A 183 -13.64 -9.24 -15.98
N VAL A 184 -13.44 -9.60 -14.71
CA VAL A 184 -12.10 -9.62 -14.08
C VAL A 184 -11.16 -10.53 -14.87
N ARG A 185 -11.57 -11.76 -15.20
CA ARG A 185 -10.77 -12.67 -16.04
C ARG A 185 -10.43 -12.07 -17.40
N SER A 186 -11.43 -11.51 -18.08
CA SER A 186 -11.23 -10.87 -19.38
C SER A 186 -10.27 -9.67 -19.30
N LYS A 187 -10.28 -8.92 -18.20
CA LYS A 187 -9.35 -7.81 -17.96
C LYS A 187 -7.92 -8.32 -17.78
N TYR A 188 -7.71 -9.35 -16.97
CA TYR A 188 -6.41 -9.99 -16.81
C TYR A 188 -5.88 -10.61 -18.11
N GLU A 189 -6.74 -11.26 -18.88
CA GLU A 189 -6.37 -11.82 -20.17
C GLU A 189 -5.89 -10.74 -21.16
N ARG A 190 -6.58 -9.59 -21.21
CA ARG A 190 -6.20 -8.46 -22.09
C ARG A 190 -4.82 -7.88 -21.78
N VAL A 191 -4.36 -7.97 -20.54
CA VAL A 191 -3.03 -7.49 -20.14
C VAL A 191 -1.98 -8.61 -20.11
N GLY A 192 -2.26 -9.76 -20.74
CA GLY A 192 -1.30 -10.87 -20.81
C GLY A 192 -1.16 -11.69 -19.55
N ARG A 193 -2.04 -11.51 -18.55
CA ARG A 193 -2.00 -12.17 -17.23
C ARG A 193 -3.23 -13.07 -17.03
N PRO A 194 -3.44 -14.13 -17.83
CA PRO A 194 -4.65 -14.94 -17.77
C PRO A 194 -4.90 -15.51 -16.37
N ALA A 195 -6.18 -15.57 -15.98
CA ALA A 195 -6.65 -16.07 -14.69
C ALA A 195 -7.84 -17.02 -14.87
N ASN A 196 -7.57 -18.20 -15.45
CA ASN A 196 -8.59 -19.16 -15.87
C ASN A 196 -9.20 -19.94 -14.71
N THR A 197 -8.42 -20.20 -13.67
CA THR A 197 -8.86 -20.92 -12.47
C THR A 197 -9.07 -19.97 -11.29
N LYS A 198 -9.68 -20.47 -10.22
CA LYS A 198 -9.80 -19.73 -8.96
C LYS A 198 -8.42 -19.52 -8.31
N ILE A 199 -7.51 -20.47 -8.49
CA ILE A 199 -6.13 -20.35 -8.00
C ILE A 199 -5.38 -19.25 -8.75
N ASP A 200 -5.59 -19.13 -10.07
CA ASP A 200 -4.98 -18.04 -10.84
C ASP A 200 -5.52 -16.68 -10.35
N LEU A 201 -6.83 -16.56 -10.15
CA LEU A 201 -7.42 -15.34 -9.58
C LEU A 201 -6.85 -15.00 -8.20
N TYR A 202 -6.61 -16.01 -7.36
CA TYR A 202 -5.96 -15.82 -6.07
C TYR A 202 -4.52 -15.29 -6.23
N LYS A 203 -3.73 -15.88 -7.14
CA LYS A 203 -2.39 -15.37 -7.46
C LYS A 203 -2.41 -13.94 -7.94
N ARG A 204 -3.30 -13.61 -8.89
CA ARG A 204 -3.44 -12.22 -9.40
C ARG A 204 -3.86 -11.25 -8.30
N ALA A 205 -4.77 -11.66 -7.42
CA ALA A 205 -5.19 -10.84 -6.29
C ALA A 205 -4.06 -10.56 -5.29
N LEU A 206 -3.15 -11.53 -5.06
CA LEU A 206 -1.93 -11.32 -4.27
C LEU A 206 -0.96 -10.38 -4.99
N GLU A 207 -0.66 -10.64 -6.28
CA GLU A 207 0.23 -9.83 -7.10
C GLU A 207 -0.21 -8.38 -7.21
N ASP A 208 -1.52 -8.12 -7.23
CA ASP A 208 -2.11 -6.79 -7.32
C ASP A 208 -2.39 -6.15 -5.94
N GLY A 209 -1.97 -6.80 -4.85
CA GLY A 209 -2.18 -6.29 -3.50
C GLY A 209 -3.65 -6.19 -3.08
N ILE A 210 -4.54 -6.97 -3.74
CA ILE A 210 -5.97 -7.05 -3.40
C ILE A 210 -6.22 -7.98 -2.22
N LEU A 211 -5.31 -8.93 -2.02
CA LEU A 211 -5.30 -9.84 -0.87
C LEU A 211 -3.98 -9.73 -0.10
N PRO A 212 -4.02 -9.87 1.23
CA PRO A 212 -2.81 -9.95 2.03
C PRO A 212 -2.04 -11.24 1.72
N ILE A 213 -0.71 -11.19 1.82
CA ILE A 213 0.14 -12.34 1.57
C ILE A 213 0.04 -13.32 2.75
N PRO A 214 -0.30 -14.61 2.53
CA PRO A 214 -0.45 -15.59 3.60
C PRO A 214 0.84 -15.81 4.39
N GLY A 215 0.72 -15.97 5.72
CA GLY A 215 1.85 -16.30 6.58
C GLY A 215 2.70 -15.09 7.01
N GLN A 216 2.19 -13.90 6.79
CA GLN A 216 2.73 -12.69 7.39
C GLN A 216 1.89 -12.37 8.63
N PRO A 217 2.54 -12.34 9.82
CA PRO A 217 1.87 -11.92 11.04
C PRO A 217 1.48 -10.46 10.94
#